data_0752723372f9de1032fbcdcc2171ca0c
#
_entry.id   0752723372f9de1032fbcdcc2171ca0c
#
_cell.length_a   1.000
_cell.length_b   1.000
_cell.length_c   1.000
_cell.angle_alpha   90.00
_cell.angle_beta   90.00
_cell.angle_gamma   90.00
#
_symmetry.space_group_name_H-M   'P 1'
#
loop_
_entity.id
_entity.type
_entity.pdbx_description
1 polymer ?
#
loop_
_entity_poly.entity_id
_entity_poly.type
_entity_poly.pdbx_seq_one_letter_code
_entity_poly.pdbx_strand_id
1 'polypeptide(L)' 'MQNLPKYLTEREVSELTRIGMKTLQQHRWLKKGIAYSRLDRSIRYRLDDVLAFMESGRIEPETSNTH' A
#
# COMPACT_ATOMS: atom_id res chain seq x y z
N MET A 1 0.98 -3.65 26.16
CA MET A 1 1.57 -3.44 25.01
C MET A 1 0.85 -2.59 24.08
N GLN A 2 1.49 -1.70 23.45
CA GLN A 2 0.82 -0.82 22.62
C GLN A 2 0.87 -1.23 21.24
N ASN A 3 -0.15 -0.99 20.49
CA ASN A 3 -0.19 -1.27 19.08
C ASN A 3 0.21 -0.03 18.35
N LEU A 4 1.47 0.17 18.22
CA LEU A 4 1.96 1.34 17.53
C LEU A 4 1.89 1.13 16.03
N PRO A 5 1.58 2.17 15.28
CA PRO A 5 1.56 2.02 13.83
C PRO A 5 2.96 1.75 13.32
N LYS A 6 3.07 0.98 12.30
CA LYS A 6 4.33 0.69 11.65
C LYS A 6 4.40 1.49 10.37
N TYR A 7 5.52 2.17 10.18
CA TYR A 7 5.74 2.96 8.99
C TYR A 7 6.78 2.30 8.11
N LEU A 8 6.56 2.32 6.84
CA LEU A 8 7.43 1.66 5.87
C LEU A 8 7.98 2.66 4.88
N THR A 9 9.19 2.40 4.41
CA THR A 9 9.76 3.18 3.33
C THR A 9 9.11 2.73 2.02
N GLU A 10 9.32 3.51 0.98
CA GLU A 10 8.79 3.15 -0.33
C GLU A 10 9.36 1.82 -0.80
N ARG A 11 10.64 1.59 -0.55
CA ARG A 11 11.25 0.32 -0.95
C ARG A 11 10.60 -0.84 -0.22
N GLU A 12 10.33 -0.68 1.08
CA GLU A 12 9.68 -1.74 1.84
C GLU A 12 8.28 -1.99 1.31
N VAL A 13 7.55 -0.94 0.95
CA VAL A 13 6.21 -1.12 0.40
C VAL A 13 6.30 -1.84 -0.93
N SER A 14 7.28 -1.48 -1.76
CA SER A 14 7.45 -2.14 -3.05
C SER A 14 7.71 -3.62 -2.85
N GLU A 15 8.55 -3.95 -1.88
CA GLU A 15 8.86 -5.35 -1.61
C GLU A 15 7.66 -6.10 -1.08
N LEU A 16 6.90 -5.46 -0.21
CA LEU A 16 5.74 -6.10 0.38
C LEU A 16 4.62 -6.31 -0.64
N THR A 17 4.35 -5.32 -1.44
CA THR A 17 3.22 -5.37 -2.36
C THR A 17 3.60 -5.88 -3.74
N ARG A 18 4.89 -5.92 -4.04
CA ARG A 18 5.41 -6.25 -5.36
C ARG A 18 4.98 -5.22 -6.41
N ILE A 19 4.60 -4.04 -5.98
CA ILE A 19 4.34 -2.95 -6.89
C ILE A 19 5.66 -2.21 -7.07
N GLY A 20 6.04 -1.97 -8.31
CA GLY A 20 7.32 -1.33 -8.56
C GLY A 20 7.39 0.06 -7.96
N MET A 21 8.61 0.49 -7.59
CA MET A 21 8.79 1.79 -6.98
C MET A 21 8.37 2.92 -7.90
N LYS A 22 8.63 2.76 -9.19
CA LYS A 22 8.20 3.79 -10.13
C LYS A 22 6.70 3.95 -10.14
N THR A 23 5.97 2.84 -10.03
CA THR A 23 4.52 2.88 -10.00
C THR A 23 4.04 3.57 -8.74
N LEU A 24 4.68 3.28 -7.60
CA LEU A 24 4.31 3.95 -6.36
C LEU A 24 4.55 5.45 -6.47
N GLN A 25 5.67 5.84 -7.08
CA GLN A 25 5.98 7.26 -7.25
C GLN A 25 4.97 7.92 -8.17
N GLN A 26 4.58 7.23 -9.23
CA GLN A 26 3.61 7.76 -10.15
C GLN A 26 2.26 7.94 -9.46
N HIS A 27 1.87 6.98 -8.62
CA HIS A 27 0.61 7.10 -7.88
C HIS A 27 0.63 8.33 -7.00
N ARG A 28 1.76 8.60 -6.33
CA ARG A 28 1.84 9.79 -5.49
C ARG A 28 1.71 11.06 -6.34
N TRP A 29 2.36 11.05 -7.48
CA TRP A 29 2.31 12.19 -8.35
C TRP A 29 0.89 12.45 -8.84
N LEU A 30 0.15 11.38 -9.10
CA LEU A 30 -1.23 11.48 -9.56
C LEU A 30 -2.22 11.60 -8.41
N LYS A 31 -1.71 11.62 -7.18
CA LYS A 31 -2.54 11.75 -5.98
C LYS A 31 -3.54 10.63 -5.87
N LYS A 32 -3.08 9.43 -6.09
CA LYS A 32 -3.92 8.25 -5.94
C LYS A 32 -3.07 7.15 -5.35
N GLY A 33 -3.66 6.00 -5.13
CA GLY A 33 -2.94 4.85 -4.59
C GLY A 33 -2.95 4.86 -3.08
N ILE A 34 -1.85 4.41 -2.48
CA ILE A 34 -1.78 4.24 -1.04
C ILE A 34 -1.54 5.57 -0.35
N ALA A 35 -2.25 5.82 0.72
CA ALA A 35 -2.02 7.03 1.51
C ALA A 35 -0.61 7.03 2.07
N TYR A 36 0.00 8.16 2.19
CA TYR A 36 1.37 8.26 2.66
C TYR A 36 1.60 9.55 3.40
N SER A 37 2.72 9.61 4.12
CA SER A 37 3.13 10.81 4.82
C SER A 37 4.42 11.32 4.21
N ARG A 38 4.52 12.63 4.06
CA ARG A 38 5.75 13.25 3.59
C ARG A 38 6.30 14.13 4.69
N LEU A 39 7.50 13.79 5.15
CA LEU A 39 8.18 14.59 6.16
C LEU A 39 9.46 15.06 5.52
N ASP A 40 9.49 16.33 5.15
CA ASP A 40 10.59 16.87 4.38
C ASP A 40 10.73 16.07 3.09
N ARG A 41 11.82 15.38 2.90
CA ARG A 41 12.00 14.58 1.70
C ARG A 41 11.74 13.12 1.93
N SER A 42 11.30 12.78 3.13
CA SER A 42 11.09 11.38 3.47
C SER A 42 9.64 11.00 3.23
N ILE A 43 9.45 9.90 2.55
CA ILE A 43 8.13 9.37 2.31
C ILE A 43 7.97 8.12 3.16
N ARG A 44 6.86 8.04 3.86
CA ARG A 44 6.58 6.87 4.70
C ARG A 44 5.13 6.46 4.50
N TYR A 45 4.89 5.16 4.54
CA TYR A 45 3.56 4.59 4.39
C TYR A 45 3.21 3.83 5.66
N ARG A 46 2.03 4.03 6.17
CA ARG A 46 1.61 3.21 7.31
C ARG A 46 1.26 1.83 6.80
N LEU A 47 1.71 0.81 7.51
CA LEU A 47 1.43 -0.55 7.11
C LEU A 47 -0.08 -0.78 6.97
N ASP A 48 -0.87 -0.22 7.88
CA ASP A 48 -2.32 -0.39 7.82
C ASP A 48 -2.89 0.14 6.51
N ASP A 49 -2.38 1.28 6.05
CA ASP A 49 -2.86 1.86 4.79
C ASP A 49 -2.45 0.99 3.61
N VAL A 50 -1.26 0.41 3.66
CA VAL A 50 -0.80 -0.47 2.59
C VAL A 50 -1.70 -1.69 2.51
N LEU A 51 -1.98 -2.29 3.65
CA LEU A 51 -2.82 -3.48 3.67
C LEU A 51 -4.24 -3.17 3.23
N ALA A 52 -4.76 -2.03 3.64
CA ALA A 52 -6.10 -1.63 3.23
C ALA A 52 -6.17 -1.42 1.72
N PHE A 53 -5.12 -0.84 1.15
CA PHE A 53 -5.08 -0.64 -0.29
C PHE A 53 -5.10 -1.98 -1.01
N MET A 54 -4.28 -2.92 -0.54
CA MET A 54 -4.24 -4.23 -1.16
C MET A 54 -5.58 -4.94 -1.05
N GLU A 55 -6.23 -4.81 0.11
CA GLU A 55 -7.54 -5.44 0.27
C GLU A 55 -8.58 -4.81 -0.64
N SER A 56 -8.47 -3.53 -0.89
CA SER A 56 -9.46 -2.85 -1.72
C SER A 56 -9.44 -3.33 -3.16
N GLY A 57 -8.33 -3.93 -3.58
CA GLY A 57 -8.25 -4.47 -4.92
C GLY A 57 -8.49 -5.96 -5.00
N ARG A 58 -8.90 -6.54 -3.87
CA ARG A 58 -9.10 -7.98 -3.86
C ARG A 58 -10.31 -8.36 -4.70
N ILE A 59 -10.15 -9.40 -5.48
CA ILE A 59 -11.22 -9.89 -6.31
C ILE A 59 -11.49 -11.33 -5.91
N GLU A 60 -12.72 -11.60 -5.54
CA GLU A 60 -13.10 -12.97 -5.19
C GLU A 60 -13.90 -13.54 -6.33
N PRO A 61 -13.34 -14.53 -7.02
CA PRO A 61 -14.08 -15.12 -8.12
C PRO A 61 -15.35 -15.77 -7.59
N GLU A 62 -16.34 -15.77 -8.48
CA GLU A 62 -17.56 -16.34 -8.13
C GLU A 62 -17.48 -17.79 -8.25
N THR A 63 -16.88 -18.44 -7.36
CA THR A 63 -16.74 -19.83 -7.54
C THR A 63 -17.77 -20.54 -6.86
N SER A 64 -18.45 -19.80 -6.09
CA SER A 64 -19.46 -20.40 -5.42
C SER A 64 -20.27 -21.15 -6.28
N ASN A 65 -20.22 -20.81 -7.31
CA ASN A 65 -20.99 -21.41 -8.15
C ASN A 65 -20.39 -22.47 -8.67
N THR A 66 -19.70 -22.73 -8.38
CA THR A 66 -19.17 -23.60 -8.91
C THR A 66 -19.33 -24.62 -8.59
N HIS A 67 -19.40 -24.70 -8.57
CA HIS A 67 -19.54 -25.52 -8.47
C HIS A 67 -19.26 -26.02 -8.45
#